data_5982138ee9d90514b862023be4a58882
#
_entry.id   5982138ee9d90514b862023be4a58882
#
_cell.length_a   1.000
_cell.length_b   1.000
_cell.length_c   1.000
_cell.angle_alpha   90.00
_cell.angle_beta   90.00
_cell.angle_gamma   90.00
#
_symmetry.space_group_name_H-M   'P 1'
#
loop_
_entity.id
_entity.type
_entity.pdbx_description
1 polymer ?
#
loop_
_entity_poly.entity_id
_entity_poly.type
_entity_poly.pdbx_seq_one_letter_code
_entity_poly.pdbx_strand_id
1 'polypeptide(L)'
;MRIICVDDEALVLQLTASLCRKLPQVDEVEAFDSAQAALDWIKENDADIALLEIDMPNMDGITLAARIKEEKPDTAVIFLTGYSQYALDAFSVHASGYLLKPISQERLSEEIDYALSRVPTKPQAHISVRTFGNFEILVDGETVTFSRSKARELLAYLVDRQGRGVSRADIFAALWEEGVYDRSMQKQLDVIIRSLRSTLEDHGIGEILEVKGGMIRICPETFDCDLYRFLGGDVETVNSYRGEYMSSYPWASMTEAYVTRLQNKDRD
;
A
#
# COMPACT_ATOMS: atom_id res chain seq x y z
N MET A 1 -3.57 19.75 -9.19
CA MET A 1 -2.58 19.42 -8.15
C MET A 1 -1.44 20.42 -8.13
N ARG A 2 -0.79 20.58 -6.98
CA ARG A 2 0.33 21.50 -6.78
C ARG A 2 1.63 20.72 -6.64
N ILE A 3 2.64 21.08 -7.43
CA ILE A 3 3.97 20.45 -7.44
C ILE A 3 5.03 21.44 -7.00
N ILE A 4 5.96 21.04 -6.16
CA ILE A 4 7.20 21.77 -5.94
C ILE A 4 8.37 21.05 -6.65
N CYS A 5 9.25 21.82 -7.26
CA CYS A 5 10.49 21.37 -7.88
C CYS A 5 11.67 21.98 -7.13
N VAL A 6 12.66 21.18 -6.72
CA VAL A 6 13.84 21.65 -5.99
C VAL A 6 15.09 21.11 -6.65
N ASP A 7 15.96 22.01 -7.12
CA ASP A 7 17.18 21.68 -7.83
C ASP A 7 18.12 22.90 -7.84
N ASP A 8 19.35 22.77 -7.42
CA ASP A 8 20.31 23.89 -7.36
C ASP A 8 20.84 24.30 -8.74
N GLU A 9 20.66 23.43 -9.76
CA GLU A 9 20.96 23.75 -11.14
C GLU A 9 19.80 24.50 -11.82
N ALA A 10 19.91 25.83 -11.95
CA ALA A 10 18.82 26.69 -12.45
C ALA A 10 18.23 26.27 -13.80
N LEU A 11 19.07 25.74 -14.74
CA LEU A 11 18.56 25.28 -16.05
C LEU A 11 17.77 23.99 -15.94
N VAL A 12 18.21 23.07 -15.09
CA VAL A 12 17.50 21.80 -14.83
C VAL A 12 16.19 22.07 -14.11
N LEU A 13 16.20 22.93 -13.10
CA LEU A 13 15.02 23.38 -12.37
C LEU A 13 13.96 23.97 -13.31
N GLN A 14 14.37 24.89 -14.20
CA GLN A 14 13.47 25.50 -15.18
C GLN A 14 12.87 24.47 -16.15
N LEU A 15 13.71 23.52 -16.62
CA LEU A 15 13.27 22.44 -17.51
C LEU A 15 12.24 21.55 -16.81
N THR A 16 12.55 21.08 -15.60
CA THR A 16 11.65 20.24 -14.80
C THR A 16 10.32 20.93 -14.54
N ALA A 17 10.35 22.18 -14.06
CA ALA A 17 9.14 22.97 -13.85
C ALA A 17 8.34 23.18 -15.14
N SER A 18 9.01 23.38 -16.28
CA SER A 18 8.34 23.49 -17.58
C SER A 18 7.67 22.19 -18.02
N LEU A 19 8.27 21.04 -17.74
CA LEU A 19 7.67 19.74 -18.02
C LEU A 19 6.42 19.50 -17.14
N CYS A 20 6.51 19.82 -15.86
CA CYS A 20 5.37 19.71 -14.95
C CYS A 20 4.18 20.59 -15.39
N ARG A 21 4.41 21.86 -15.76
CA ARG A 21 3.37 22.78 -16.23
C ARG A 21 2.63 22.33 -17.48
N LYS A 22 3.20 21.41 -18.26
CA LYS A 22 2.55 20.84 -19.47
C LYS A 22 1.62 19.68 -19.15
N LEU A 23 1.65 19.16 -17.95
CA LEU A 23 0.79 18.05 -17.54
C LEU A 23 -0.61 18.55 -17.22
N PRO A 24 -1.66 17.96 -17.80
CA PRO A 24 -3.04 18.48 -17.69
C PRO A 24 -3.61 18.43 -16.27
N GLN A 25 -3.05 17.56 -15.41
CA GLN A 25 -3.46 17.40 -14.02
C GLN A 25 -2.76 18.38 -13.05
N VAL A 26 -1.81 19.20 -13.52
CA VAL A 26 -1.03 20.14 -12.71
C VAL A 26 -1.62 21.54 -12.80
N ASP A 27 -2.05 22.09 -11.65
CA ASP A 27 -2.62 23.43 -11.54
C ASP A 27 -1.55 24.47 -11.20
N GLU A 28 -0.55 24.10 -10.38
CA GLU A 28 0.44 25.02 -9.87
C GLU A 28 1.81 24.33 -9.74
N VAL A 29 2.87 25.04 -10.11
CA VAL A 29 4.25 24.55 -9.98
C VAL A 29 5.11 25.66 -9.37
N GLU A 30 5.62 25.39 -8.17
CA GLU A 30 6.63 26.21 -7.51
C GLU A 30 8.02 25.64 -7.69
N ALA A 31 9.01 26.49 -7.82
CA ALA A 31 10.39 26.09 -8.15
C ALA A 31 11.37 26.76 -7.18
N PHE A 32 12.25 25.97 -6.56
CA PHE A 32 13.19 26.41 -5.55
C PHE A 32 14.61 25.97 -5.95
N ASP A 33 15.54 26.91 -5.92
CA ASP A 33 16.97 26.64 -6.15
C ASP A 33 17.74 26.23 -4.89
N SER A 34 17.06 26.09 -3.77
CA SER A 34 17.62 25.64 -2.52
C SER A 34 16.63 24.84 -1.67
N ALA A 35 17.14 23.81 -0.99
CA ALA A 35 16.37 22.99 -0.08
C ALA A 35 15.74 23.79 1.07
N GLN A 36 16.45 24.81 1.59
CA GLN A 36 15.95 25.63 2.69
C GLN A 36 14.73 26.47 2.27
N ALA A 37 14.78 27.07 1.07
CA ALA A 37 13.64 27.86 0.55
C ALA A 37 12.38 26.98 0.35
N ALA A 38 12.55 25.78 -0.17
CA ALA A 38 11.49 24.81 -0.32
C ALA A 38 10.88 24.39 1.03
N LEU A 39 11.73 24.12 2.02
CA LEU A 39 11.29 23.76 3.36
C LEU A 39 10.53 24.87 4.07
N ASP A 40 10.99 26.11 3.93
CA ASP A 40 10.30 27.27 4.54
C ASP A 40 8.95 27.52 3.88
N TRP A 41 8.87 27.32 2.57
CA TRP A 41 7.60 27.44 1.85
C TRP A 41 6.61 26.33 2.24
N ILE A 42 7.04 25.08 2.39
CA ILE A 42 6.15 23.95 2.68
C ILE A 42 5.55 24.00 4.08
N LYS A 43 6.19 24.69 5.03
CA LYS A 43 5.62 24.92 6.36
C LYS A 43 4.33 25.72 6.33
N GLU A 44 4.21 26.63 5.37
CA GLU A 44 3.07 27.54 5.24
C GLU A 44 2.10 27.12 4.12
N ASN A 45 2.51 26.21 3.26
CA ASN A 45 1.76 25.77 2.09
C ASN A 45 1.69 24.26 1.99
N ASP A 46 0.73 23.75 1.22
CA ASP A 46 0.59 22.35 0.89
C ASP A 46 1.06 22.09 -0.54
N ALA A 47 1.71 20.93 -0.75
CA ALA A 47 2.05 20.42 -2.06
C ALA A 47 1.62 18.94 -2.15
N ASP A 48 1.08 18.55 -3.30
CA ASP A 48 0.73 17.14 -3.56
C ASP A 48 1.99 16.33 -3.86
N ILE A 49 2.95 16.93 -4.58
CA ILE A 49 4.20 16.28 -4.99
C ILE A 49 5.40 17.22 -4.77
N ALA A 50 6.50 16.65 -4.29
CA ALA A 50 7.82 17.27 -4.25
C ALA A 50 8.78 16.50 -5.17
N LEU A 51 9.24 17.15 -6.23
CA LEU A 51 10.32 16.66 -7.11
C LEU A 51 11.65 17.22 -6.62
N LEU A 52 12.55 16.35 -6.16
CA LEU A 52 13.76 16.77 -5.44
C LEU A 52 15.04 16.25 -6.13
N GLU A 53 15.99 17.13 -6.41
CA GLU A 53 17.38 16.71 -6.62
C GLU A 53 17.97 16.22 -5.28
N ILE A 54 18.87 15.24 -5.34
CA ILE A 54 19.53 14.70 -4.14
C ILE A 54 20.78 15.48 -3.79
N ASP A 55 21.66 15.70 -4.76
CA ASP A 55 22.98 16.34 -4.54
C ASP A 55 22.85 17.86 -4.61
N MET A 56 22.52 18.48 -3.49
CA MET A 56 22.37 19.94 -3.34
C MET A 56 23.24 20.48 -2.21
N PRO A 57 23.73 21.75 -2.33
CA PRO A 57 24.51 22.40 -1.29
C PRO A 57 23.75 22.60 0.02
N ASN A 58 24.45 22.53 1.14
CA ASN A 58 23.97 22.79 2.52
C ASN A 58 22.96 21.77 3.07
N MET A 59 21.98 21.35 2.31
CA MET A 59 21.00 20.33 2.68
C MET A 59 20.71 19.47 1.45
N ASP A 60 21.05 18.18 1.53
CA ASP A 60 20.75 17.23 0.47
C ASP A 60 19.26 16.91 0.37
N GLY A 61 18.86 16.36 -0.80
CA GLY A 61 17.47 16.05 -1.07
C GLY A 61 16.87 14.96 -0.16
N ILE A 62 17.69 14.03 0.35
CA ILE A 62 17.23 12.98 1.28
C ILE A 62 16.84 13.62 2.62
N THR A 63 17.69 14.51 3.13
CA THR A 63 17.40 15.28 4.35
C THR A 63 16.17 16.17 4.17
N LEU A 64 16.04 16.82 3.01
CA LEU A 64 14.86 17.64 2.69
C LEU A 64 13.60 16.79 2.65
N ALA A 65 13.64 15.62 2.00
CA ALA A 65 12.51 14.69 1.92
C ALA A 65 12.03 14.24 3.31
N ALA A 66 12.96 13.88 4.20
CA ALA A 66 12.64 13.50 5.57
C ALA A 66 11.89 14.63 6.31
N ARG A 67 12.38 15.87 6.20
CA ARG A 67 11.73 17.04 6.83
C ARG A 67 10.38 17.37 6.19
N ILE A 68 10.25 17.24 4.87
CA ILE A 68 8.95 17.40 4.20
C ILE A 68 7.95 16.36 4.74
N LYS A 69 8.37 15.11 4.90
CA LYS A 69 7.51 14.05 5.45
C LYS A 69 7.12 14.26 6.91
N GLU A 70 7.99 14.89 7.71
CA GLU A 70 7.66 15.28 9.10
C GLU A 70 6.60 16.39 9.15
N GLU A 71 6.70 17.41 8.28
CA GLU A 71 5.79 18.57 8.25
C GLU A 71 4.49 18.26 7.49
N LYS A 72 4.59 17.52 6.37
CA LYS A 72 3.51 17.21 5.42
C LYS A 72 3.58 15.74 4.99
N PRO A 73 3.12 14.79 5.82
CA PRO A 73 3.21 13.34 5.54
C PRO A 73 2.58 12.92 4.21
N ASP A 74 1.56 13.65 3.78
CA ASP A 74 0.78 13.33 2.57
C ASP A 74 1.46 13.80 1.28
N THR A 75 2.47 14.67 1.34
CA THR A 75 3.21 15.09 0.15
C THR A 75 3.98 13.91 -0.43
N ALA A 76 3.70 13.51 -1.66
CA ALA A 76 4.47 12.50 -2.37
C ALA A 76 5.86 13.04 -2.74
N VAL A 77 6.91 12.31 -2.39
CA VAL A 77 8.29 12.67 -2.73
C VAL A 77 8.78 11.81 -3.88
N ILE A 78 9.23 12.46 -4.95
CA ILE A 78 9.88 11.81 -6.10
C ILE A 78 11.27 12.42 -6.25
N PHE A 79 12.31 11.59 -6.19
CA PHE A 79 13.65 12.04 -6.49
C PHE A 79 13.90 12.11 -7.99
N LEU A 80 14.51 13.21 -8.44
CA LEU A 80 14.90 13.44 -9.82
C LEU A 80 16.38 13.82 -9.83
N THR A 81 17.27 12.85 -10.08
CA THR A 81 18.71 12.99 -9.90
C THR A 81 19.52 12.36 -11.03
N GLY A 82 20.76 12.81 -11.20
CA GLY A 82 21.73 12.17 -12.11
C GLY A 82 22.40 10.91 -11.55
N TYR A 83 22.18 10.58 -10.28
CA TYR A 83 22.93 9.56 -9.57
C TYR A 83 22.06 8.35 -9.25
N SER A 84 22.48 7.14 -9.63
CA SER A 84 21.74 5.90 -9.37
C SER A 84 22.03 5.27 -7.99
N GLN A 85 23.14 5.64 -7.36
CA GLN A 85 23.59 5.04 -6.09
C GLN A 85 22.75 5.39 -4.87
N TYR A 86 21.99 6.47 -4.90
CA TYR A 86 21.14 6.91 -3.78
C TYR A 86 19.75 6.27 -3.75
N ALA A 87 19.47 5.33 -4.66
CA ALA A 87 18.15 4.69 -4.72
C ALA A 87 17.79 3.95 -3.41
N LEU A 88 18.78 3.35 -2.73
CA LEU A 88 18.56 2.70 -1.43
C LEU A 88 18.24 3.72 -0.32
N ASP A 89 18.91 4.86 -0.32
CA ASP A 89 18.68 5.93 0.66
C ASP A 89 17.29 6.56 0.46
N ALA A 90 16.83 6.67 -0.78
CA ALA A 90 15.47 7.13 -1.12
C ALA A 90 14.38 6.24 -0.51
N PHE A 91 14.60 4.92 -0.43
CA PHE A 91 13.66 4.02 0.26
C PHE A 91 13.56 4.29 1.75
N SER A 92 14.64 4.70 2.42
CA SER A 92 14.66 4.97 3.87
C SER A 92 13.76 6.14 4.28
N VAL A 93 13.50 7.08 3.36
CA VAL A 93 12.62 8.24 3.58
C VAL A 93 11.23 8.07 2.96
N HIS A 94 10.86 6.84 2.61
CA HIS A 94 9.57 6.50 2.01
C HIS A 94 9.26 7.33 0.75
N ALA A 95 10.26 7.50 -0.14
CA ALA A 95 10.04 8.16 -1.42
C ALA A 95 8.99 7.42 -2.25
N SER A 96 8.12 8.18 -2.90
CA SER A 96 7.06 7.66 -3.77
C SER A 96 7.59 7.30 -5.16
N GLY A 97 8.76 7.83 -5.55
CA GLY A 97 9.38 7.58 -6.85
C GLY A 97 10.85 7.96 -6.91
N TYR A 98 11.54 7.46 -7.98
CA TYR A 98 12.94 7.72 -8.24
C TYR A 98 13.20 7.75 -9.75
N LEU A 99 13.57 8.92 -10.27
CA LEU A 99 13.82 9.16 -11.69
C LEU A 99 15.26 9.58 -11.93
N LEU A 100 15.88 8.98 -12.95
CA LEU A 100 17.21 9.38 -13.40
C LEU A 100 17.12 10.43 -14.50
N LYS A 101 17.88 11.51 -14.36
CA LYS A 101 18.11 12.50 -15.42
C LYS A 101 18.94 11.88 -16.58
N PRO A 102 18.65 12.23 -17.85
CA PRO A 102 17.64 13.15 -18.33
C PRO A 102 16.24 12.53 -18.35
N ILE A 103 15.24 13.34 -18.04
CA ILE A 103 13.85 12.89 -17.98
C ILE A 103 13.05 13.32 -19.21
N SER A 104 12.18 12.43 -19.71
CA SER A 104 11.15 12.78 -20.69
C SER A 104 9.84 13.14 -20.02
N GLN A 105 8.97 13.86 -20.75
CA GLN A 105 7.64 14.23 -20.24
C GLN A 105 6.78 13.00 -19.95
N GLU A 106 6.90 11.96 -20.78
CA GLU A 106 6.15 10.71 -20.63
C GLU A 106 6.53 10.01 -19.32
N ARG A 107 7.82 9.83 -19.06
CA ARG A 107 8.31 9.19 -17.83
C ARG A 107 7.95 9.99 -16.58
N LEU A 108 8.02 11.33 -16.66
CA LEU A 108 7.60 12.18 -15.55
C LEU A 108 6.11 12.02 -15.27
N SER A 109 5.25 11.99 -16.29
CA SER A 109 3.81 11.79 -16.14
C SER A 109 3.48 10.43 -15.52
N GLU A 110 4.10 9.35 -16.03
CA GLU A 110 3.90 7.99 -15.51
C GLU A 110 4.28 7.88 -14.03
N GLU A 111 5.40 8.48 -13.62
CA GLU A 111 5.85 8.44 -12.23
C GLU A 111 4.98 9.29 -11.30
N ILE A 112 4.53 10.45 -11.78
CA ILE A 112 3.57 11.29 -11.06
C ILE A 112 2.25 10.55 -10.85
N ASP A 113 1.69 9.95 -11.90
CA ASP A 113 0.45 9.17 -11.80
C ASP A 113 0.60 7.97 -10.86
N TYR A 114 1.76 7.32 -10.91
CA TYR A 114 2.10 6.23 -10.00
C TYR A 114 2.23 6.69 -8.54
N ALA A 115 2.93 7.80 -8.30
CA ALA A 115 3.10 8.38 -6.97
C ALA A 115 1.76 8.80 -6.37
N LEU A 116 0.88 9.43 -7.17
CA LEU A 116 -0.46 9.84 -6.73
C LEU A 116 -1.39 8.66 -6.48
N SER A 117 -1.27 7.57 -7.23
CA SER A 117 -2.04 6.35 -6.98
C SER A 117 -1.71 5.72 -5.61
N ARG A 118 -0.57 6.11 -5.03
CA ARG A 118 -0.09 5.68 -3.72
C ARG A 118 -0.26 6.74 -2.63
N VAL A 119 -0.57 8.01 -2.97
CA VAL A 119 -0.93 9.01 -1.97
C VAL A 119 -2.36 8.70 -1.49
N PRO A 120 -2.54 8.35 -0.23
CA PRO A 120 -3.87 8.12 0.32
C PRO A 120 -4.66 9.43 0.26
N THR A 121 -5.73 9.49 -0.53
CA THR A 121 -6.62 10.65 -0.66
C THR A 121 -7.53 10.89 0.56
N LYS A 122 -7.19 10.27 1.69
CA LYS A 122 -7.67 10.51 3.09
C LYS A 122 -6.62 9.90 4.01
N PRO A 123 -6.52 10.26 5.30
CA PRO A 123 -5.82 9.43 6.26
C PRO A 123 -6.41 8.03 6.14
N GLN A 124 -5.70 7.17 5.41
CA GLN A 124 -6.13 5.77 5.25
C GLN A 124 -6.03 5.17 6.63
N ALA A 125 -7.16 4.71 7.16
CA ALA A 125 -7.20 3.97 8.39
C ALA A 125 -6.09 2.92 8.34
N HIS A 126 -5.22 2.87 9.35
CA HIS A 126 -4.16 1.87 9.37
C HIS A 126 -4.80 0.48 9.54
N ILE A 127 -4.86 -0.24 8.43
CA ILE A 127 -5.47 -1.57 8.41
C ILE A 127 -4.38 -2.60 8.65
N SER A 128 -4.52 -3.35 9.72
CA SER A 128 -3.61 -4.43 10.08
C SER A 128 -4.36 -5.76 10.16
N VAL A 129 -3.86 -6.77 9.48
CA VAL A 129 -4.42 -8.12 9.44
C VAL A 129 -3.46 -9.09 10.13
N ARG A 130 -3.95 -9.78 11.14
CA ARG A 130 -3.23 -10.83 11.85
C ARG A 130 -3.76 -12.18 11.41
N THR A 131 -2.86 -13.03 10.99
CA THR A 131 -3.15 -14.40 10.52
C THR A 131 -2.45 -15.45 11.37
N PHE A 132 -1.39 -15.06 12.09
CA PHE A 132 -0.67 -15.95 12.99
C PHE A 132 -1.46 -16.13 14.29
N GLY A 133 -1.84 -17.38 14.60
CA GLY A 133 -2.83 -17.73 15.60
C GLY A 133 -4.26 -17.61 15.07
N ASN A 134 -5.06 -16.74 15.65
CA ASN A 134 -6.42 -16.46 15.18
C ASN A 134 -6.45 -15.32 14.18
N PHE A 135 -7.36 -15.41 13.20
CA PHE A 135 -7.57 -14.32 12.26
C PHE A 135 -8.19 -13.09 12.93
N GLU A 136 -7.56 -11.94 12.77
CA GLU A 136 -8.05 -10.63 13.22
C GLU A 136 -7.79 -9.57 12.16
N ILE A 137 -8.68 -8.59 12.07
CA ILE A 137 -8.45 -7.36 11.32
C ILE A 137 -8.67 -6.18 12.25
N LEU A 138 -7.73 -5.24 12.23
CA LEU A 138 -7.73 -4.04 13.04
C LEU A 138 -7.72 -2.81 12.13
N VAL A 139 -8.47 -1.80 12.53
CA VAL A 139 -8.51 -0.48 11.90
C VAL A 139 -8.10 0.53 12.97
N ASP A 140 -7.00 1.24 12.75
CA ASP A 140 -6.41 2.18 13.73
C ASP A 140 -6.19 1.55 15.12
N GLY A 141 -5.87 0.26 15.15
CA GLY A 141 -5.62 -0.51 16.38
C GLY A 141 -6.88 -1.09 17.03
N GLU A 142 -8.08 -0.78 16.55
CA GLU A 142 -9.34 -1.34 17.05
C GLU A 142 -9.78 -2.57 16.23
N THR A 143 -10.14 -3.65 16.90
CA THR A 143 -10.57 -4.88 16.24
C THR A 143 -11.94 -4.73 15.58
N VAL A 144 -12.00 -5.05 14.28
CA VAL A 144 -13.27 -5.07 13.53
C VAL A 144 -14.14 -6.24 13.98
N THR A 145 -15.38 -5.93 14.36
CA THR A 145 -16.35 -6.94 14.77
C THR A 145 -17.29 -7.32 13.64
N PHE A 146 -17.49 -8.61 13.43
CA PHE A 146 -18.35 -9.14 12.37
C PHE A 146 -19.67 -9.63 12.96
N SER A 147 -20.78 -9.18 12.40
CA SER A 147 -22.12 -9.66 12.78
C SER A 147 -22.36 -11.14 12.44
N ARG A 148 -21.56 -11.70 11.52
CA ARG A 148 -21.60 -13.09 11.05
C ARG A 148 -20.22 -13.72 11.04
N SER A 149 -20.06 -14.84 11.73
CA SER A 149 -18.78 -15.60 11.73
C SER A 149 -18.34 -16.02 10.32
N LYS A 150 -19.27 -16.42 9.45
CA LYS A 150 -19.00 -16.77 8.05
C LYS A 150 -18.54 -15.59 7.18
N ALA A 151 -18.87 -14.34 7.52
CA ALA A 151 -18.35 -13.17 6.84
C ALA A 151 -16.88 -12.92 7.22
N ARG A 152 -16.53 -13.10 8.51
CA ARG A 152 -15.14 -13.07 8.98
C ARG A 152 -14.31 -14.19 8.35
N GLU A 153 -14.84 -15.41 8.31
CA GLU A 153 -14.19 -16.56 7.67
C GLU A 153 -13.96 -16.34 6.16
N LEU A 154 -14.93 -15.73 5.46
CA LEU A 154 -14.76 -15.35 4.05
C LEU A 154 -13.59 -14.38 3.87
N LEU A 155 -13.50 -13.34 4.70
CA LEU A 155 -12.38 -12.40 4.64
C LEU A 155 -11.04 -13.11 4.89
N ALA A 156 -10.97 -13.96 5.92
CA ALA A 156 -9.78 -14.76 6.23
C ALA A 156 -9.36 -15.63 5.04
N TYR A 157 -10.32 -16.28 4.40
CA TYR A 157 -10.05 -17.09 3.20
C TYR A 157 -9.52 -16.26 2.03
N LEU A 158 -10.09 -15.08 1.78
CA LEU A 158 -9.60 -14.19 0.72
C LEU A 158 -8.20 -13.65 1.02
N VAL A 159 -7.88 -13.35 2.29
CA VAL A 159 -6.53 -12.97 2.73
C VAL A 159 -5.54 -14.11 2.47
N ASP A 160 -5.89 -15.37 2.80
CA ASP A 160 -5.07 -16.54 2.49
C ASP A 160 -4.78 -16.67 0.98
N ARG A 161 -5.69 -16.24 0.11
CA ARG A 161 -5.52 -16.25 -1.35
C ARG A 161 -4.63 -15.13 -1.89
N GLN A 162 -4.14 -14.20 -1.06
CA GLN A 162 -3.12 -13.20 -1.38
C GLN A 162 -3.45 -12.36 -2.63
N GLY A 163 -4.69 -11.86 -2.72
CA GLY A 163 -5.15 -11.05 -3.85
C GLY A 163 -5.56 -11.83 -5.11
N ARG A 164 -5.43 -13.16 -5.10
CA ARG A 164 -5.95 -13.98 -6.20
C ARG A 164 -7.48 -13.95 -6.20
N GLY A 165 -8.07 -13.72 -7.36
CA GLY A 165 -9.52 -13.77 -7.53
C GLY A 165 -10.06 -15.17 -7.29
N VAL A 166 -11.13 -15.28 -6.52
CA VAL A 166 -11.79 -16.55 -6.14
C VAL A 166 -13.21 -16.55 -6.65
N SER A 167 -13.64 -17.65 -7.23
CA SER A 167 -15.03 -17.81 -7.68
C SER A 167 -15.97 -18.11 -6.51
N ARG A 168 -17.26 -17.85 -6.69
CA ARG A 168 -18.27 -18.22 -5.69
C ARG A 168 -18.31 -19.71 -5.36
N ALA A 169 -18.02 -20.56 -6.34
CA ALA A 169 -17.99 -22.01 -6.14
C ALA A 169 -16.80 -22.42 -5.27
N ASP A 170 -15.62 -21.81 -5.49
CA ASP A 170 -14.42 -22.07 -4.67
C ASP A 170 -14.61 -21.58 -3.23
N ILE A 171 -15.22 -20.40 -3.05
CA ILE A 171 -15.57 -19.89 -1.73
C ILE A 171 -16.52 -20.86 -1.02
N PHE A 172 -17.55 -21.33 -1.70
CA PHE A 172 -18.47 -22.30 -1.14
C PHE A 172 -17.73 -23.57 -0.69
N ALA A 173 -16.89 -24.14 -1.56
CA ALA A 173 -16.15 -25.35 -1.27
C ALA A 173 -15.20 -25.18 -0.06
N ALA A 174 -14.66 -23.98 0.15
CA ALA A 174 -13.78 -23.70 1.28
C ALA A 174 -14.54 -23.47 2.60
N LEU A 175 -15.67 -22.76 2.56
CA LEU A 175 -16.40 -22.37 3.75
C LEU A 175 -17.40 -23.44 4.26
N TRP A 176 -17.79 -24.39 3.40
CA TRP A 176 -18.66 -25.50 3.75
C TRP A 176 -18.02 -26.81 3.35
N GLU A 177 -17.63 -27.58 4.34
CA GLU A 177 -16.97 -28.90 4.14
C GLU A 177 -17.90 -29.93 3.47
N GLU A 178 -19.21 -29.81 3.75
CA GLU A 178 -20.24 -30.69 3.21
C GLU A 178 -21.39 -29.84 2.61
N GLY A 179 -21.91 -30.29 1.49
CA GLY A 179 -23.09 -29.67 0.88
C GLY A 179 -23.01 -29.60 -0.63
N VAL A 180 -24.15 -29.31 -1.24
CA VAL A 180 -24.29 -29.09 -2.69
C VAL A 180 -24.45 -27.60 -2.93
N TYR A 181 -23.68 -27.05 -3.86
CA TYR A 181 -23.77 -25.65 -4.26
C TYR A 181 -25.05 -25.42 -5.10
N ASP A 182 -26.18 -25.46 -4.43
CA ASP A 182 -27.50 -25.25 -5.02
C ASP A 182 -27.95 -23.77 -4.92
N ARG A 183 -29.16 -23.47 -5.40
CA ARG A 183 -29.73 -22.12 -5.36
C ARG A 183 -29.91 -21.58 -3.94
N SER A 184 -30.13 -22.43 -2.96
CA SER A 184 -30.27 -22.01 -1.56
C SER A 184 -28.93 -21.56 -1.00
N MET A 185 -27.88 -22.35 -1.26
CA MET A 185 -26.53 -22.04 -0.82
C MET A 185 -25.95 -20.80 -1.54
N GLN A 186 -26.28 -20.61 -2.83
CA GLN A 186 -25.94 -19.37 -3.55
C GLN A 186 -26.52 -18.12 -2.85
N LYS A 187 -27.80 -18.18 -2.42
CA LYS A 187 -28.43 -17.08 -1.68
C LYS A 187 -27.78 -16.86 -0.31
N GLN A 188 -27.40 -17.93 0.39
CA GLN A 188 -26.69 -17.80 1.67
C GLN A 188 -25.32 -17.14 1.49
N LEU A 189 -24.57 -17.55 0.46
CA LEU A 189 -23.28 -16.93 0.12
C LEU A 189 -23.44 -15.45 -0.23
N ASP A 190 -24.48 -15.08 -0.99
CA ASP A 190 -24.78 -13.68 -1.30
C ASP A 190 -25.07 -12.83 -0.06
N VAL A 191 -25.72 -13.43 0.96
CA VAL A 191 -25.93 -12.76 2.25
C VAL A 191 -24.62 -12.56 3.01
N ILE A 192 -23.71 -13.54 2.96
CA ILE A 192 -22.40 -13.46 3.62
C ILE A 192 -21.52 -12.40 2.94
N ILE A 193 -21.49 -12.40 1.59
CA ILE A 193 -20.74 -11.40 0.83
C ILE A 193 -21.25 -9.98 1.10
N ARG A 194 -22.57 -9.79 1.17
CA ARG A 194 -23.17 -8.49 1.54
C ARG A 194 -22.83 -8.09 2.97
N SER A 195 -22.91 -9.03 3.92
CA SER A 195 -22.54 -8.78 5.31
C SER A 195 -21.08 -8.40 5.46
N LEU A 196 -20.16 -9.07 4.74
CA LEU A 196 -18.76 -8.72 4.69
C LEU A 196 -18.57 -7.28 4.16
N ARG A 197 -19.15 -6.98 3.00
CA ARG A 197 -19.04 -5.66 2.39
C ARG A 197 -19.56 -4.56 3.30
N SER A 198 -20.76 -4.74 3.88
CA SER A 198 -21.33 -3.76 4.83
C SER A 198 -20.40 -3.54 6.02
N THR A 199 -19.86 -4.62 6.62
CA THR A 199 -18.92 -4.48 7.75
C THR A 199 -17.67 -3.69 7.36
N LEU A 200 -17.10 -3.93 6.18
CA LEU A 200 -15.92 -3.18 5.71
C LEU A 200 -16.25 -1.70 5.41
N GLU A 201 -17.41 -1.44 4.80
CA GLU A 201 -17.90 -0.08 4.53
C GLU A 201 -18.18 0.69 5.83
N ASP A 202 -18.80 0.05 6.83
CA ASP A 202 -19.10 0.64 8.14
C ASP A 202 -17.83 1.07 8.90
N HIS A 203 -16.68 0.42 8.62
CA HIS A 203 -15.36 0.76 9.18
C HIS A 203 -14.51 1.63 8.23
N GLY A 204 -15.05 2.08 7.10
CA GLY A 204 -14.37 2.94 6.14
C GLY A 204 -13.24 2.26 5.35
N ILE A 205 -13.25 0.92 5.26
CA ILE A 205 -12.22 0.09 4.63
C ILE A 205 -12.77 -0.77 3.48
N GLY A 206 -13.84 -0.32 2.82
CA GLY A 206 -14.50 -1.05 1.73
C GLY A 206 -13.58 -1.36 0.54
N GLU A 207 -12.54 -0.56 0.33
CA GLU A 207 -11.55 -0.70 -0.74
C GLU A 207 -10.70 -1.97 -0.66
N ILE A 208 -10.61 -2.61 0.50
CA ILE A 208 -9.87 -3.88 0.63
C ILE A 208 -10.52 -5.03 -0.13
N LEU A 209 -11.82 -4.91 -0.50
CA LEU A 209 -12.59 -5.95 -1.18
C LEU A 209 -13.01 -5.53 -2.59
N GLU A 210 -12.51 -6.23 -3.59
CA GLU A 210 -12.90 -6.05 -4.99
C GLU A 210 -13.77 -7.22 -5.49
N VAL A 211 -14.86 -6.87 -6.20
CA VAL A 211 -15.70 -7.83 -6.90
C VAL A 211 -15.78 -7.43 -8.36
N LYS A 212 -15.13 -8.20 -9.24
CA LYS A 212 -15.04 -7.92 -10.68
C LYS A 212 -15.13 -9.21 -11.49
N GLY A 213 -15.94 -9.20 -12.54
CA GLY A 213 -16.03 -10.34 -13.46
C GLY A 213 -16.51 -11.65 -12.80
N GLY A 214 -17.30 -11.59 -11.73
CA GLY A 214 -17.76 -12.77 -10.98
C GLY A 214 -16.75 -13.33 -9.99
N MET A 215 -15.53 -12.77 -9.95
CA MET A 215 -14.47 -13.11 -8.99
C MET A 215 -14.49 -12.14 -7.81
N ILE A 216 -14.08 -12.62 -6.65
CA ILE A 216 -13.96 -11.85 -5.41
C ILE A 216 -12.52 -11.95 -4.96
N ARG A 217 -11.90 -10.83 -4.63
CA ARG A 217 -10.53 -10.78 -4.11
C ARG A 217 -10.37 -9.67 -3.08
N ILE A 218 -9.32 -9.75 -2.31
CA ILE A 218 -8.83 -8.62 -1.52
C ILE A 218 -7.73 -7.88 -2.31
N CYS A 219 -7.47 -6.63 -1.91
CA CYS A 219 -6.40 -5.78 -2.43
C CYS A 219 -5.25 -5.77 -1.41
N PRO A 220 -4.22 -6.62 -1.53
CA PRO A 220 -3.16 -6.79 -0.53
C PRO A 220 -2.36 -5.52 -0.24
N GLU A 221 -2.33 -4.61 -1.21
CA GLU A 221 -1.63 -3.33 -1.14
C GLU A 221 -2.30 -2.31 -0.19
N THR A 222 -3.53 -2.57 0.26
CA THR A 222 -4.30 -1.63 1.09
C THR A 222 -4.17 -1.90 2.59
N PHE A 223 -3.49 -2.95 3.02
CA PHE A 223 -3.34 -3.30 4.43
C PHE A 223 -2.01 -3.99 4.73
N ASP A 224 -1.56 -3.87 5.98
CA ASP A 224 -0.44 -4.65 6.49
C ASP A 224 -0.90 -6.04 6.95
N CYS A 225 -0.12 -7.10 6.64
CA CYS A 225 -0.45 -8.47 7.01
C CYS A 225 0.80 -9.25 7.42
N ASP A 226 0.75 -9.91 8.57
CA ASP A 226 1.85 -10.71 9.10
C ASP A 226 2.26 -11.85 8.15
N LEU A 227 1.32 -12.57 7.53
CA LEU A 227 1.63 -13.57 6.51
C LEU A 227 2.41 -12.95 5.34
N TYR A 228 1.99 -11.78 4.85
CA TYR A 228 2.62 -11.18 3.67
C TYR A 228 4.02 -10.67 3.98
N ARG A 229 4.23 -10.09 5.17
CA ARG A 229 5.56 -9.73 5.67
C ARG A 229 6.45 -10.95 5.83
N PHE A 230 5.92 -12.04 6.41
CA PHE A 230 6.63 -13.31 6.53
C PHE A 230 7.10 -13.83 5.17
N LEU A 231 6.20 -13.88 4.18
CA LEU A 231 6.52 -14.34 2.82
C LEU A 231 7.49 -13.39 2.09
N GLY A 232 7.51 -12.11 2.46
CA GLY A 232 8.47 -11.11 2.00
C GLY A 232 9.84 -11.19 2.69
N GLY A 233 10.04 -12.11 3.65
CA GLY A 233 11.30 -12.30 4.36
C GLY A 233 11.55 -11.30 5.49
N ASP A 234 10.50 -10.64 6.02
CA ASP A 234 10.64 -9.77 7.19
C ASP A 234 11.10 -10.56 8.42
N VAL A 235 12.30 -10.25 8.90
CA VAL A 235 13.00 -11.02 9.94
C VAL A 235 12.23 -11.02 11.27
N GLU A 236 11.60 -9.91 11.62
CA GLU A 236 10.83 -9.81 12.87
C GLU A 236 9.61 -10.71 12.80
N THR A 237 8.90 -10.68 11.69
CA THR A 237 7.70 -11.49 11.46
C THR A 237 8.04 -12.98 11.38
N VAL A 238 9.15 -13.35 10.69
CA VAL A 238 9.63 -14.73 10.64
C VAL A 238 9.97 -15.27 12.04
N ASN A 239 10.60 -14.45 12.88
CA ASN A 239 10.94 -14.83 14.26
C ASN A 239 9.73 -14.85 15.20
N SER A 240 8.66 -14.12 14.90
CA SER A 240 7.44 -14.07 15.71
C SER A 240 6.50 -15.26 15.47
N TYR A 241 6.57 -15.93 14.33
CA TYR A 241 5.73 -17.09 14.02
C TYR A 241 5.95 -18.26 14.98
N ARG A 242 4.86 -18.79 15.54
CA ARG A 242 4.85 -19.85 16.57
C ARG A 242 4.28 -21.17 16.10
N GLY A 243 4.11 -21.35 14.79
CA GLY A 243 3.55 -22.58 14.22
C GLY A 243 2.03 -22.62 14.18
N GLU A 244 1.38 -21.49 14.42
CA GLU A 244 -0.09 -21.38 14.36
C GLU A 244 -0.50 -20.38 13.28
N TYR A 245 -1.39 -20.79 12.39
CA TYR A 245 -1.92 -19.98 11.30
C TYR A 245 -3.41 -20.20 11.17
N MET A 246 -4.22 -19.14 11.43
CA MET A 246 -5.68 -19.16 11.32
C MET A 246 -6.32 -20.45 11.87
N SER A 247 -5.89 -20.88 13.05
CA SER A 247 -6.17 -22.22 13.64
C SER A 247 -7.65 -22.56 13.77
N SER A 248 -8.54 -21.55 13.68
CA SER A 248 -10.00 -21.74 13.72
C SER A 248 -10.57 -22.26 12.39
N TYR A 249 -9.77 -22.35 11.30
CA TYR A 249 -10.28 -22.68 9.97
C TYR A 249 -9.55 -23.90 9.39
N PRO A 250 -10.26 -25.03 9.17
CA PRO A 250 -9.64 -26.28 8.65
C PRO A 250 -8.94 -26.11 7.30
N TRP A 251 -9.46 -25.26 6.41
CA TRP A 251 -8.87 -25.00 5.11
C TRP A 251 -7.51 -24.29 5.18
N ALA A 252 -7.16 -23.68 6.32
CA ALA A 252 -5.88 -22.97 6.51
C ALA A 252 -4.68 -23.92 6.71
N SER A 253 -4.91 -25.20 7.00
CA SER A 253 -3.87 -26.21 7.33
C SER A 253 -2.77 -26.36 6.27
N MET A 254 -3.10 -26.20 4.99
CA MET A 254 -2.09 -26.28 3.92
C MET A 254 -1.13 -25.09 3.96
N THR A 255 -1.64 -23.89 4.18
CA THR A 255 -0.81 -22.67 4.31
C THR A 255 -0.01 -22.72 5.60
N GLU A 256 -0.58 -23.18 6.71
CA GLU A 256 0.13 -23.41 7.98
C GLU A 256 1.34 -24.35 7.79
N ALA A 257 1.14 -25.50 7.15
CA ALA A 257 2.24 -26.43 6.85
C ALA A 257 3.32 -25.81 5.94
N TYR A 258 2.91 -25.00 4.98
CA TYR A 258 3.84 -24.29 4.09
C TYR A 258 4.69 -23.26 4.82
N VAL A 259 4.07 -22.39 5.63
CA VAL A 259 4.74 -21.34 6.42
C VAL A 259 5.70 -21.97 7.44
N THR A 260 5.27 -23.03 8.13
CA THR A 260 6.11 -23.77 9.08
C THR A 260 7.34 -24.38 8.40
N ARG A 261 7.17 -24.91 7.19
CA ARG A 261 8.30 -25.45 6.42
C ARG A 261 9.28 -24.38 5.98
N LEU A 262 8.80 -23.21 5.58
CA LEU A 262 9.66 -22.07 5.22
C LEU A 262 10.49 -21.62 6.43
N GLN A 263 9.86 -21.42 7.60
CA GLN A 263 10.57 -21.01 8.81
C GLN A 263 11.69 -21.99 9.20
N ASN A 264 11.46 -23.28 9.06
CA ASN A 264 12.48 -24.29 9.41
C ASN A 264 13.65 -24.33 8.40
N LYS A 265 13.40 -23.98 7.14
CA LYS A 265 14.44 -23.95 6.09
C LYS A 265 15.42 -22.78 6.25
N ASP A 266 14.97 -21.66 6.83
CA ASP A 266 15.83 -20.50 7.10
C ASP A 266 16.64 -20.64 8.41
N ARG A 267 16.44 -21.74 9.18
CA ARG A 267 17.17 -22.07 10.41
C ARG A 267 18.29 -23.08 10.21
N ASP A 268 18.32 -23.78 9.08
CA ASP A 268 19.37 -24.74 8.68
C ASP A 268 20.39 -24.05 7.73
#